data_a3fb41bb4b28386fc175a4b9c58f1804
#
_entry.id   a3fb41bb4b28386fc175a4b9c58f1804
#
_cell.length_a   1.000
_cell.length_b   1.000
_cell.length_c   1.000
_cell.angle_alpha   90.00
_cell.angle_beta   90.00
_cell.angle_gamma   90.00
#
_symmetry.space_group_name_H-M   'P 1'
#
loop_
_entity.id
_entity.type
_entity.pdbx_description
1 polymer ?
#
loop_
_entity_poly.entity_id
_entity_poly.type
_entity_poly.pdbx_seq_one_letter_code
_entity_poly.pdbx_strand_id
1 'polypeptide(L)'
;MNLEKLGRFAGLLEPMPCIGLAYIAAALEQHGCHVRAIDMFAERLDAEGVVDKVARFKPDLVGMTVLTPSAPVCSLLSQMIRVRCPEARIVWGGVHADVFASEIVASRDADYAVHQDGEVTVCELVDAIAAGESDLSGIDGLTWLADGIPETNPARAINQDLDGLPYPAWHLFPYHRYGLLPFADFAKPVLTMSGSRGCPYRCDYCSLIHTGGKVYRRRDPIKIVDEYEYLVDRFGVKQMGFIDPIYPLVKKDLEPFVNELISRGLDKKCQWLSETRADRLDTETCELMYAGGCRRVLMGIESGVDLLLGNVNKNITTAKVREGVANARAAGIQTVGLFMIGLPGETPEMTKETVEFAVDLDLDFAKFAITVPFPGSKLFEDRWQKDLFRDDWENYTTFNPDPDRLIYHPPGYDPAQLVKMQSWALRRFYMRPRQLRKQFVDLRTISPKMLLYGLYGMAI
;
A
#
# COMPACT_ATOMS: atom_id res chain seq x y z
N MET A 1 -7.43 8.24 -6.67
CA MET A 1 -8.29 7.28 -7.41
C MET A 1 -9.54 8.03 -7.84
N ASN A 2 -9.81 8.11 -9.13
CA ASN A 2 -11.02 8.83 -9.61
C ASN A 2 -12.25 7.94 -9.33
N LEU A 3 -13.05 8.29 -8.32
CA LEU A 3 -14.24 7.55 -7.89
C LEU A 3 -15.31 7.47 -9.00
N GLU A 4 -15.33 8.44 -9.93
CA GLU A 4 -16.25 8.44 -11.05
C GLU A 4 -16.01 7.28 -12.02
N LYS A 5 -14.73 6.89 -12.22
CA LYS A 5 -14.36 5.73 -13.05
C LYS A 5 -14.78 4.39 -12.44
N LEU A 6 -15.01 4.35 -11.12
CA LEU A 6 -15.47 3.16 -10.42
C LEU A 6 -17.00 3.01 -10.42
N GLY A 7 -17.72 4.06 -10.83
CA GLY A 7 -19.17 4.04 -10.92
C GLY A 7 -19.81 3.51 -9.63
N ARG A 8 -20.73 2.55 -9.76
CA ARG A 8 -21.43 1.94 -8.61
C ARG A 8 -20.54 1.16 -7.67
N PHE A 9 -19.32 0.75 -8.10
CA PHE A 9 -18.33 0.05 -7.26
C PHE A 9 -17.60 1.00 -6.30
N ALA A 10 -17.62 2.31 -6.52
CA ALA A 10 -17.04 3.28 -5.60
C ALA A 10 -17.59 3.15 -4.17
N GLY A 11 -18.88 2.76 -4.03
CA GLY A 11 -19.51 2.53 -2.73
C GLY A 11 -19.07 1.26 -1.98
N LEU A 12 -18.27 0.39 -2.62
CA LEU A 12 -17.72 -0.84 -2.03
C LEU A 12 -16.31 -0.66 -1.51
N LEU A 13 -15.58 0.31 -2.04
CA LEU A 13 -14.24 0.58 -1.60
C LEU A 13 -14.31 1.38 -0.30
N GLU A 14 -13.68 0.83 0.71
CA GLU A 14 -13.45 1.56 1.95
C GLU A 14 -12.11 2.26 1.87
N PRO A 15 -11.98 3.47 2.46
CA PRO A 15 -10.70 4.15 2.53
C PRO A 15 -9.74 3.35 3.38
N MET A 16 -8.51 3.21 2.90
CA MET A 16 -7.45 2.57 3.67
C MET A 16 -6.70 3.61 4.52
N PRO A 17 -6.32 3.26 5.76
CA PRO A 17 -5.52 4.15 6.59
C PRO A 17 -4.19 4.49 5.91
N CYS A 18 -3.87 5.77 5.77
CA CYS A 18 -2.59 6.23 5.24
C CYS A 18 -1.57 6.41 6.37
N ILE A 19 -0.90 5.33 6.78
CA ILE A 19 0.01 5.34 7.92
C ILE A 19 1.22 6.26 7.71
N GLY A 20 1.77 6.35 6.50
CA GLY A 20 2.88 7.25 6.20
C GLY A 20 2.53 8.70 6.51
N LEU A 21 1.34 9.15 6.10
CA LEU A 21 0.87 10.49 6.41
C LEU A 21 0.60 10.67 7.92
N ALA A 22 0.15 9.61 8.61
CA ALA A 22 -0.07 9.66 10.04
C ALA A 22 1.26 9.73 10.85
N TYR A 23 2.35 9.12 10.36
CA TYR A 23 3.69 9.29 10.94
C TYR A 23 4.24 10.71 10.69
N ILE A 24 4.10 11.26 9.49
CA ILE A 24 4.49 12.64 9.19
C ILE A 24 3.74 13.63 10.09
N ALA A 25 2.43 13.44 10.25
CA ALA A 25 1.61 14.28 11.14
C ALA A 25 2.08 14.18 12.59
N ALA A 26 2.39 12.97 13.07
CA ALA A 26 2.89 12.77 14.44
C ALA A 26 4.27 13.42 14.67
N ALA A 27 5.18 13.32 13.70
CA ALA A 27 6.49 13.95 13.76
C ALA A 27 6.35 15.48 13.83
N LEU A 28 5.49 16.06 13.01
CA LEU A 28 5.21 17.50 13.03
C LEU A 28 4.55 17.97 14.33
N GLU A 29 3.59 17.21 14.90
CA GLU A 29 3.00 17.53 16.22
C GLU A 29 4.06 17.47 17.32
N GLN A 30 4.92 16.44 17.33
CA GLN A 30 6.02 16.33 18.27
C GLN A 30 7.04 17.47 18.12
N HIS A 31 7.21 17.97 16.89
CA HIS A 31 8.05 19.13 16.58
C HIS A 31 7.43 20.47 16.98
N GLY A 32 6.19 20.47 17.47
CA GLY A 32 5.49 21.68 17.95
C GLY A 32 4.63 22.37 16.89
N CYS A 33 4.42 21.75 15.74
CA CYS A 33 3.55 22.29 14.70
C CYS A 33 2.07 22.09 15.03
N HIS A 34 1.22 23.04 14.62
CA HIS A 34 -0.23 22.84 14.58
C HIS A 34 -0.63 22.11 13.32
N VAL A 35 -1.00 20.84 13.44
CA VAL A 35 -1.24 19.93 12.31
C VAL A 35 -2.72 19.65 12.12
N ARG A 36 -3.15 19.54 10.85
CA ARG A 36 -4.46 19.05 10.46
C ARG A 36 -4.33 18.06 9.31
N ALA A 37 -4.96 16.90 9.43
CA ALA A 37 -5.03 15.93 8.35
C ALA A 37 -6.36 16.00 7.61
N ILE A 38 -6.32 15.76 6.29
CA ILE A 38 -7.50 15.63 5.43
C ILE A 38 -7.32 14.34 4.63
N ASP A 39 -8.25 13.42 4.79
CA ASP A 39 -8.36 12.24 3.92
C ASP A 39 -9.57 12.43 3.00
N MET A 40 -9.28 12.88 1.77
CA MET A 40 -10.29 13.21 0.77
C MET A 40 -11.27 12.07 0.53
N PHE A 41 -10.77 10.82 0.50
CA PHE A 41 -11.60 9.64 0.24
C PHE A 41 -12.43 9.25 1.46
N ALA A 42 -11.81 9.19 2.64
CA ALA A 42 -12.50 8.84 3.88
C ALA A 42 -13.54 9.89 4.29
N GLU A 43 -13.28 11.15 3.99
CA GLU A 43 -14.20 12.25 4.28
C GLU A 43 -15.23 12.49 3.18
N ARG A 44 -15.11 11.80 2.02
CA ARG A 44 -15.97 11.92 0.84
C ARG A 44 -16.00 13.34 0.29
N LEU A 45 -14.83 13.95 0.18
CA LEU A 45 -14.66 15.30 -0.36
C LEU A 45 -14.33 15.23 -1.86
N ASP A 46 -14.81 16.21 -2.60
CA ASP A 46 -14.29 16.58 -3.90
C ASP A 46 -13.11 17.57 -3.76
N ALA A 47 -12.52 17.99 -4.85
CA ALA A 47 -11.38 18.90 -4.85
C ALA A 47 -11.71 20.25 -4.20
N GLU A 48 -12.89 20.81 -4.48
CA GLU A 48 -13.37 22.06 -3.86
C GLU A 48 -13.49 21.92 -2.34
N GLY A 49 -14.08 20.83 -1.85
CA GLY A 49 -14.21 20.56 -0.42
C GLY A 49 -12.86 20.44 0.29
N VAL A 50 -11.84 19.88 -0.37
CA VAL A 50 -10.47 19.85 0.17
C VAL A 50 -9.91 21.26 0.25
N VAL A 51 -9.96 22.03 -0.85
CA VAL A 51 -9.43 23.40 -0.93
C VAL A 51 -10.11 24.32 0.07
N ASP A 52 -11.41 24.21 0.26
CA ASP A 52 -12.13 24.97 1.27
C ASP A 52 -11.66 24.67 2.70
N LYS A 53 -11.34 23.41 3.01
CA LYS A 53 -10.79 23.04 4.32
C LYS A 53 -9.41 23.62 4.52
N VAL A 54 -8.54 23.53 3.49
CA VAL A 54 -7.19 24.12 3.51
C VAL A 54 -7.28 25.63 3.72
N ALA A 55 -8.12 26.33 2.97
CA ALA A 55 -8.29 27.78 3.07
C ALA A 55 -8.79 28.25 4.46
N ARG A 56 -9.67 27.47 5.08
CA ARG A 56 -10.14 27.78 6.45
C ARG A 56 -9.04 27.56 7.51
N PHE A 57 -8.16 26.60 7.29
CA PHE A 57 -7.08 26.33 8.23
C PHE A 57 -5.93 27.33 8.09
N LYS A 58 -5.71 27.90 6.89
CA LYS A 58 -4.64 28.87 6.55
C LYS A 58 -3.26 28.33 6.88
N PRO A 59 -2.84 27.20 6.30
CA PRO A 59 -1.54 26.61 6.60
C PRO A 59 -0.38 27.41 5.98
N ASP A 60 0.78 27.32 6.60
CA ASP A 60 2.07 27.76 6.02
C ASP A 60 2.58 26.71 5.02
N LEU A 61 2.30 25.42 5.30
CA LEU A 61 2.73 24.28 4.47
C LEU A 61 1.57 23.29 4.26
N VAL A 62 1.38 22.87 3.01
CA VAL A 62 0.43 21.80 2.64
C VAL A 62 1.21 20.59 2.15
N GLY A 63 1.18 19.49 2.90
CA GLY A 63 1.82 18.23 2.52
C GLY A 63 0.85 17.26 1.82
N MET A 64 1.29 16.63 0.74
CA MET A 64 0.52 15.60 0.04
C MET A 64 1.34 14.32 -0.10
N THR A 65 0.71 13.17 0.19
CA THR A 65 1.27 11.87 -0.17
C THR A 65 0.80 11.46 -1.55
N VAL A 66 1.74 11.19 -2.45
CA VAL A 66 1.45 11.00 -3.87
C VAL A 66 1.84 9.62 -4.34
N LEU A 67 0.83 8.82 -4.67
CA LEU A 67 1.00 7.60 -5.45
C LEU A 67 0.81 7.92 -6.93
N THR A 68 1.44 7.18 -7.82
CA THR A 68 1.40 7.47 -9.27
C THR A 68 -0.04 7.66 -9.80
N PRO A 69 -1.04 6.82 -9.48
CA PRO A 69 -2.41 7.04 -9.97
C PRO A 69 -3.10 8.29 -9.38
N SER A 70 -2.59 8.85 -8.30
CA SER A 70 -3.15 10.05 -7.67
C SER A 70 -2.45 11.35 -8.09
N ALA A 71 -1.33 11.27 -8.80
CA ALA A 71 -0.57 12.45 -9.20
C ALA A 71 -1.43 13.51 -9.94
N PRO A 72 -2.30 13.15 -10.92
CA PRO A 72 -3.14 14.15 -11.59
C PRO A 72 -4.10 14.89 -10.65
N VAL A 73 -4.67 14.19 -9.66
CA VAL A 73 -5.55 14.82 -8.66
C VAL A 73 -4.75 15.71 -7.71
N CYS A 74 -3.55 15.28 -7.31
CA CYS A 74 -2.66 16.10 -6.49
C CYS A 74 -2.20 17.37 -7.23
N SER A 75 -1.90 17.28 -8.54
CA SER A 75 -1.58 18.45 -9.37
C SER A 75 -2.76 19.42 -9.43
N LEU A 76 -3.97 18.94 -9.69
CA LEU A 76 -5.17 19.78 -9.67
C LEU A 76 -5.36 20.47 -8.30
N LEU A 77 -5.23 19.73 -7.21
CA LEU A 77 -5.33 20.29 -5.85
C LEU A 77 -4.26 21.35 -5.60
N SER A 78 -3.01 21.11 -6.03
CA SER A 78 -1.93 22.09 -5.90
C SER A 78 -2.26 23.40 -6.61
N GLN A 79 -2.76 23.32 -7.86
CA GLN A 79 -3.15 24.49 -8.64
C GLN A 79 -4.29 25.28 -7.95
N MET A 80 -5.32 24.58 -7.48
CA MET A 80 -6.46 25.20 -6.78
C MET A 80 -6.03 25.82 -5.45
N ILE A 81 -5.15 25.16 -4.69
CA ILE A 81 -4.61 25.68 -3.41
C ILE A 81 -3.79 26.92 -3.66
N ARG A 82 -2.92 26.96 -4.68
CA ARG A 82 -2.13 28.17 -5.03
C ARG A 82 -3.00 29.38 -5.33
N VAL A 83 -4.14 29.17 -5.99
CA VAL A 83 -5.10 30.26 -6.26
C VAL A 83 -5.79 30.75 -4.97
N ARG A 84 -6.16 29.81 -4.09
CA ARG A 84 -6.97 30.11 -2.90
C ARG A 84 -6.13 30.53 -1.69
N CYS A 85 -4.90 30.02 -1.58
CA CYS A 85 -3.95 30.20 -0.48
C CYS A 85 -2.56 30.50 -1.06
N PRO A 86 -2.33 31.67 -1.68
CA PRO A 86 -1.10 31.96 -2.44
C PRO A 86 0.17 31.97 -1.55
N GLU A 87 0.03 32.17 -0.25
CA GLU A 87 1.16 32.16 0.71
C GLU A 87 1.55 30.76 1.16
N ALA A 88 0.67 29.76 1.00
CA ALA A 88 0.96 28.41 1.43
C ALA A 88 1.97 27.74 0.50
N ARG A 89 3.00 27.13 1.08
CA ARG A 89 3.94 26.27 0.34
C ARG A 89 3.35 24.88 0.20
N ILE A 90 3.74 24.18 -0.86
CA ILE A 90 3.25 22.83 -1.17
C ILE A 90 4.42 21.86 -1.19
N VAL A 91 4.33 20.75 -0.45
CA VAL A 91 5.32 19.68 -0.46
C VAL A 91 4.65 18.34 -0.84
N TRP A 92 5.26 17.63 -1.77
CA TRP A 92 4.88 16.28 -2.13
C TRP A 92 5.86 15.26 -1.56
N GLY A 93 5.33 14.13 -1.09
CA GLY A 93 6.11 12.96 -0.69
C GLY A 93 5.45 11.67 -1.19
N GLY A 94 6.12 10.54 -0.98
CA GLY A 94 5.66 9.23 -1.41
C GLY A 94 6.27 8.78 -2.75
N VAL A 95 5.91 7.59 -3.20
CA VAL A 95 6.59 6.86 -4.29
C VAL A 95 6.72 7.68 -5.58
N HIS A 96 5.68 8.43 -5.95
CA HIS A 96 5.72 9.23 -7.17
C HIS A 96 6.68 10.41 -7.04
N ALA A 97 6.69 11.06 -5.89
CA ALA A 97 7.60 12.17 -5.60
C ALA A 97 9.06 11.71 -5.54
N ASP A 98 9.32 10.50 -5.03
CA ASP A 98 10.68 9.92 -5.03
C ASP A 98 11.28 9.76 -6.42
N VAL A 99 10.44 9.44 -7.42
CA VAL A 99 10.92 9.15 -8.78
C VAL A 99 10.93 10.39 -9.66
N PHE A 100 9.96 11.29 -9.51
CA PHE A 100 9.75 12.45 -10.40
C PHE A 100 9.94 13.79 -9.68
N ALA A 101 10.77 13.83 -8.65
CA ALA A 101 10.96 15.03 -7.82
C ALA A 101 11.31 16.28 -8.62
N SER A 102 12.27 16.17 -9.55
CA SER A 102 12.73 17.29 -10.36
C SER A 102 11.64 17.81 -11.29
N GLU A 103 10.88 16.92 -11.91
CA GLU A 103 9.77 17.27 -12.80
C GLU A 103 8.64 17.95 -12.02
N ILE A 104 8.31 17.44 -10.81
CA ILE A 104 7.26 17.96 -9.93
C ILE A 104 7.57 19.40 -9.52
N VAL A 105 8.81 19.70 -9.11
CA VAL A 105 9.17 21.06 -8.72
C VAL A 105 9.36 21.99 -9.94
N ALA A 106 9.84 21.47 -11.07
CA ALA A 106 9.96 22.24 -12.31
C ALA A 106 8.60 22.66 -12.87
N SER A 107 7.60 21.75 -12.83
CA SER A 107 6.22 22.04 -13.28
C SER A 107 5.43 22.89 -12.29
N ARG A 108 5.97 23.14 -11.10
CA ARG A 108 5.27 23.82 -10.00
C ARG A 108 4.06 23.05 -9.48
N ASP A 109 4.01 21.73 -9.65
CA ASP A 109 3.04 20.88 -8.97
C ASP A 109 3.25 20.90 -7.45
N ALA A 110 4.52 20.97 -7.02
CA ALA A 110 4.87 21.30 -5.65
C ALA A 110 6.03 22.29 -5.60
N ASP A 111 6.24 22.95 -4.46
CA ASP A 111 7.41 23.77 -4.20
C ASP A 111 8.60 22.89 -3.78
N TYR A 112 8.26 21.76 -3.14
CA TYR A 112 9.22 20.83 -2.57
C TYR A 112 8.80 19.38 -2.83
N ALA A 113 9.78 18.48 -2.99
CA ALA A 113 9.57 17.03 -2.96
C ALA A 113 10.47 16.41 -1.90
N VAL A 114 9.87 15.61 -1.02
CA VAL A 114 10.54 14.90 0.08
C VAL A 114 10.70 13.44 -0.26
N HIS A 115 11.93 12.95 -0.12
CA HIS A 115 12.32 11.59 -0.47
C HIS A 115 12.26 10.62 0.71
N GLN A 116 11.93 9.36 0.43
CA GLN A 116 11.98 8.23 1.37
C GLN A 116 11.24 8.45 2.69
N ASP A 117 11.91 8.21 3.84
CA ASP A 117 11.39 8.46 5.18
C ASP A 117 11.41 9.97 5.46
N GLY A 118 10.26 10.62 5.36
CA GLY A 118 10.16 12.08 5.33
C GLY A 118 10.04 12.74 6.71
N GLU A 119 9.97 11.99 7.82
CA GLU A 119 9.64 12.54 9.14
C GLU A 119 10.62 13.63 9.60
N VAL A 120 11.93 13.42 9.39
CA VAL A 120 12.96 14.40 9.77
C VAL A 120 13.03 15.53 8.75
N THR A 121 13.04 15.19 7.46
CA THR A 121 13.15 16.17 6.35
C THR A 121 12.01 17.20 6.41
N VAL A 122 10.78 16.77 6.71
CA VAL A 122 9.66 17.71 6.77
C VAL A 122 9.74 18.65 7.99
N CYS A 123 10.30 18.19 9.11
CA CYS A 123 10.53 19.04 10.29
C CYS A 123 11.60 20.12 9.99
N GLU A 124 12.73 19.73 9.41
CA GLU A 124 13.76 20.67 8.99
C GLU A 124 13.24 21.67 7.93
N LEU A 125 12.41 21.22 7.00
CA LEU A 125 11.76 22.09 6.02
C LEU A 125 10.84 23.12 6.68
N VAL A 126 10.05 22.73 7.69
CA VAL A 126 9.19 23.66 8.44
C VAL A 126 10.01 24.70 9.18
N ASP A 127 11.12 24.31 9.80
CA ASP A 127 12.02 25.24 10.49
C ASP A 127 12.62 26.27 9.51
N ALA A 128 13.09 25.81 8.34
CA ALA A 128 13.62 26.69 7.32
C ALA A 128 12.57 27.68 6.77
N ILE A 129 11.34 27.21 6.53
CA ILE A 129 10.21 28.05 6.11
C ILE A 129 9.91 29.11 7.19
N ALA A 130 9.85 28.70 8.46
CA ALA A 130 9.59 29.61 9.59
C ALA A 130 10.69 30.64 9.78
N ALA A 131 11.95 30.27 9.51
CA ALA A 131 13.10 31.17 9.53
C ALA A 131 13.18 32.09 8.30
N GLY A 132 12.39 31.84 7.25
CA GLY A 132 12.44 32.59 5.99
C GLY A 132 13.69 32.29 5.16
N GLU A 133 14.27 31.09 5.32
CA GLU A 133 15.47 30.68 4.60
C GLU A 133 15.17 30.49 3.12
N SER A 134 16.05 30.96 2.27
CA SER A 134 15.98 30.80 0.80
C SER A 134 16.93 29.73 0.27
N ASP A 135 17.98 29.39 1.03
CA ASP A 135 18.91 28.30 0.73
C ASP A 135 18.54 27.06 1.54
N LEU A 136 18.08 26.01 0.86
CA LEU A 136 17.65 24.75 1.46
C LEU A 136 18.64 23.61 1.19
N SER A 137 19.84 23.93 0.69
CA SER A 137 20.88 22.93 0.34
C SER A 137 21.34 22.07 1.54
N GLY A 138 21.11 22.55 2.77
CA GLY A 138 21.43 21.84 3.99
C GLY A 138 20.41 20.77 4.43
N ILE A 139 19.26 20.65 3.74
CA ILE A 139 18.19 19.72 4.12
C ILE A 139 18.31 18.44 3.29
N ASP A 140 18.90 17.39 3.87
CA ASP A 140 19.04 16.10 3.20
C ASP A 140 17.68 15.49 2.81
N GLY A 141 17.63 14.88 1.61
CA GLY A 141 16.42 14.20 1.11
C GLY A 141 15.33 15.14 0.62
N LEU A 142 15.69 16.38 0.26
CA LEU A 142 14.79 17.40 -0.30
C LEU A 142 15.14 17.68 -1.77
N THR A 143 14.13 17.84 -2.63
CA THR A 143 14.25 18.48 -3.93
C THR A 143 13.45 19.77 -3.93
N TRP A 144 14.05 20.86 -4.43
CA TRP A 144 13.52 22.22 -4.42
C TRP A 144 14.00 23.02 -5.64
N LEU A 145 13.52 24.26 -5.79
CA LEU A 145 14.00 25.14 -6.86
C LEU A 145 15.04 26.12 -6.31
N ALA A 146 16.31 25.90 -6.66
CA ALA A 146 17.40 26.84 -6.44
C ALA A 146 17.53 27.75 -7.67
N ASP A 147 17.32 29.05 -7.51
CA ASP A 147 17.35 30.01 -8.61
C ASP A 147 16.49 29.64 -9.84
N GLY A 148 15.37 28.94 -9.59
CA GLY A 148 14.44 28.49 -10.63
C GLY A 148 14.83 27.16 -11.31
N ILE A 149 15.89 26.51 -10.87
CA ILE A 149 16.37 25.22 -11.38
C ILE A 149 16.12 24.14 -10.30
N PRO A 150 15.56 22.97 -10.67
CA PRO A 150 15.42 21.88 -9.73
C PRO A 150 16.79 21.41 -9.19
N GLU A 151 16.93 21.43 -7.88
CA GLU A 151 18.09 20.91 -7.17
C GLU A 151 17.65 19.80 -6.21
N THR A 152 18.37 18.69 -6.24
CA THR A 152 18.15 17.56 -5.33
C THR A 152 19.33 17.46 -4.38
N ASN A 153 19.06 17.67 -3.10
CA ASN A 153 20.05 17.57 -2.04
C ASN A 153 20.52 16.13 -1.83
N PRO A 154 21.63 15.89 -1.12
CA PRO A 154 22.07 14.54 -0.78
C PRO A 154 20.97 13.68 -0.16
N ALA A 155 20.96 12.40 -0.47
CA ALA A 155 20.01 11.48 0.12
C ALA A 155 20.20 11.42 1.65
N ARG A 156 19.12 11.55 2.40
CA ARG A 156 19.17 11.40 3.85
C ARG A 156 19.57 9.97 4.24
N ALA A 157 20.40 9.85 5.24
CA ALA A 157 20.71 8.58 5.85
C ALA A 157 19.42 7.90 6.37
N ILE A 158 19.22 6.64 6.01
CA ILE A 158 18.02 5.88 6.40
C ILE A 158 17.96 5.77 7.93
N ASN A 159 16.85 6.19 8.54
CA ASN A 159 16.64 6.07 9.97
C ASN A 159 16.63 4.59 10.38
N GLN A 160 17.59 4.21 11.24
CA GLN A 160 17.70 2.85 11.78
C GLN A 160 16.87 2.66 13.05
N ASP A 161 16.56 3.73 13.76
CA ASP A 161 15.75 3.74 14.99
C ASP A 161 14.27 4.02 14.67
N LEU A 162 13.54 2.95 14.35
CA LEU A 162 12.09 3.07 14.11
C LEU A 162 11.29 3.19 15.42
N ASP A 163 11.86 2.78 16.55
CA ASP A 163 11.19 2.85 17.86
C ASP A 163 11.26 4.24 18.49
N GLY A 164 12.18 5.09 18.00
CA GLY A 164 12.24 6.52 18.34
C GLY A 164 11.20 7.38 17.64
N LEU A 165 10.48 6.84 16.64
CA LEU A 165 9.39 7.55 15.97
C LEU A 165 8.17 7.65 16.89
N PRO A 166 7.43 8.79 16.87
CA PRO A 166 6.16 8.89 17.57
C PRO A 166 5.12 7.92 16.97
N TYR A 167 4.15 7.50 17.78
CA TYR A 167 3.03 6.72 17.28
C TYR A 167 2.23 7.52 16.25
N PRO A 168 1.70 6.88 15.18
CA PRO A 168 0.94 7.57 14.14
C PRO A 168 -0.22 8.39 14.69
N ALA A 169 -0.38 9.62 14.21
CA ALA A 169 -1.38 10.58 14.71
C ALA A 169 -2.81 10.25 14.22
N TRP A 170 -3.30 9.05 14.50
CA TRP A 170 -4.62 8.60 14.06
C TRP A 170 -5.77 9.46 14.57
N HIS A 171 -5.58 10.20 15.65
CA HIS A 171 -6.56 11.14 16.20
C HIS A 171 -6.88 12.31 15.26
N LEU A 172 -6.01 12.61 14.30
CA LEU A 172 -6.25 13.63 13.27
C LEU A 172 -7.08 13.11 12.10
N PHE A 173 -7.29 11.81 12.01
CA PHE A 173 -7.92 11.15 10.87
C PHE A 173 -9.30 10.60 11.22
N PRO A 174 -10.20 10.42 10.24
CA PRO A 174 -11.52 9.82 10.47
C PRO A 174 -11.42 8.29 10.61
N TYR A 175 -10.63 7.81 11.59
CA TYR A 175 -10.24 6.41 11.76
C TYR A 175 -11.40 5.41 11.79
N HIS A 176 -12.57 5.84 12.27
CA HIS A 176 -13.79 5.01 12.33
C HIS A 176 -14.39 4.70 10.95
N ARG A 177 -13.95 5.39 9.89
CA ARG A 177 -14.39 5.19 8.50
C ARG A 177 -13.49 4.25 7.73
N TYR A 178 -12.33 3.89 8.28
CA TYR A 178 -11.36 3.09 7.58
C TYR A 178 -11.76 1.62 7.50
N GLY A 179 -11.36 1.02 6.40
CA GLY A 179 -11.30 -0.40 6.13
C GLY A 179 -9.96 -0.75 5.49
N LEU A 180 -9.76 -2.00 5.19
CA LEU A 180 -8.67 -2.46 4.37
C LEU A 180 -9.24 -2.84 2.98
N LEU A 181 -8.68 -3.86 2.38
CA LEU A 181 -9.23 -4.40 1.13
C LEU A 181 -10.47 -5.26 1.44
N PRO A 182 -11.45 -5.35 0.53
CA PRO A 182 -12.69 -6.10 0.77
C PRO A 182 -12.49 -7.54 1.23
N PHE A 183 -11.37 -8.17 0.85
CA PHE A 183 -10.99 -9.52 1.28
C PHE A 183 -10.08 -9.52 2.52
N ALA A 184 -9.76 -8.36 3.09
CA ALA A 184 -8.87 -8.22 4.26
C ALA A 184 -9.64 -7.90 5.54
N ASP A 185 -10.79 -7.22 5.48
CA ASP A 185 -11.58 -6.88 6.66
C ASP A 185 -12.32 -8.09 7.24
N PHE A 186 -12.30 -8.20 8.56
CA PHE A 186 -13.10 -9.16 9.32
C PHE A 186 -13.62 -8.60 10.65
N ALA A 187 -13.14 -7.43 11.10
CA ALA A 187 -13.62 -6.73 12.28
C ALA A 187 -13.40 -5.21 12.15
N LYS A 188 -14.17 -4.40 12.90
CA LYS A 188 -14.06 -2.94 12.92
C LYS A 188 -14.18 -2.40 14.34
N PRO A 189 -13.54 -1.27 14.67
CA PRO A 189 -12.66 -0.44 13.82
C PRO A 189 -11.37 -1.13 13.43
N VAL A 190 -10.81 -0.75 12.26
CA VAL A 190 -9.54 -1.25 11.76
C VAL A 190 -8.54 -0.10 11.62
N LEU A 191 -7.31 -0.32 12.06
CA LEU A 191 -6.16 0.56 11.81
C LEU A 191 -4.98 -0.25 11.28
N THR A 192 -3.99 0.46 10.78
CA THR A 192 -2.73 -0.13 10.33
C THR A 192 -1.58 0.27 11.24
N MET A 193 -0.60 -0.61 11.31
CA MET A 193 0.67 -0.37 11.99
C MET A 193 1.82 -0.99 11.20
N SER A 194 3.04 -0.67 11.60
CA SER A 194 4.25 -1.20 10.98
C SER A 194 5.17 -1.76 12.06
N GLY A 195 5.60 -3.01 11.88
CA GLY A 195 6.62 -3.65 12.71
C GLY A 195 8.01 -3.54 12.10
N SER A 196 8.09 -3.13 10.82
CA SER A 196 9.36 -3.00 10.08
C SER A 196 9.21 -2.05 8.90
N ARG A 197 10.35 -1.60 8.36
CA ARG A 197 10.41 -0.87 7.07
C ARG A 197 11.47 -1.49 6.18
N GLY A 198 11.24 -1.42 4.86
CA GLY A 198 12.12 -1.98 3.83
C GLY A 198 11.90 -3.47 3.59
N CYS A 199 12.52 -3.97 2.53
CA CYS A 199 12.44 -5.37 2.10
C CYS A 199 13.78 -5.84 1.53
N PRO A 200 14.32 -6.99 1.96
CA PRO A 200 15.62 -7.46 1.47
C PRO A 200 15.55 -8.09 0.06
N TYR A 201 14.33 -8.31 -0.45
CA TYR A 201 14.13 -8.90 -1.78
C TYR A 201 14.16 -7.84 -2.87
N ARG A 202 14.41 -8.28 -4.11
CA ARG A 202 14.61 -7.41 -5.28
C ARG A 202 13.73 -7.86 -6.44
N CYS A 203 12.42 -8.01 -6.19
CA CYS A 203 11.48 -8.37 -7.25
C CYS A 203 11.39 -7.23 -8.28
N ASP A 204 11.54 -7.55 -9.56
CA ASP A 204 11.68 -6.55 -10.63
C ASP A 204 10.43 -5.68 -10.86
N TYR A 205 9.27 -6.16 -10.43
CA TYR A 205 8.00 -5.41 -10.51
C TYR A 205 7.75 -4.48 -9.31
N CYS A 206 8.57 -4.56 -8.24
CA CYS A 206 8.31 -3.88 -6.98
C CYS A 206 9.03 -2.54 -6.91
N SER A 207 8.29 -1.46 -6.63
CA SER A 207 8.81 -0.11 -6.46
C SER A 207 9.36 0.19 -5.05
N LEU A 208 9.18 -0.74 -4.11
CA LEU A 208 9.57 -0.54 -2.71
C LEU A 208 11.06 -0.23 -2.50
N ILE A 209 11.91 -0.63 -3.45
CA ILE A 209 13.35 -0.35 -3.40
C ILE A 209 13.64 1.14 -3.28
N HIS A 210 12.80 1.99 -3.89
CA HIS A 210 12.95 3.44 -3.86
C HIS A 210 12.33 4.08 -2.62
N THR A 211 11.24 3.52 -2.09
CA THR A 211 10.47 4.15 -1.00
C THR A 211 10.80 3.65 0.40
N GLY A 212 11.09 2.36 0.54
CA GLY A 212 11.38 1.75 1.85
C GLY A 212 12.84 1.36 2.04
N GLY A 213 13.65 1.49 0.97
CA GLY A 213 15.05 1.07 0.96
C GLY A 213 15.24 -0.45 0.91
N LYS A 214 16.48 -0.85 0.61
CA LYS A 214 16.91 -2.26 0.50
C LYS A 214 17.23 -2.88 1.87
N VAL A 215 17.29 -2.06 2.91
CA VAL A 215 17.67 -2.48 4.26
C VAL A 215 16.39 -2.76 5.04
N TYR A 216 16.26 -4.00 5.48
CA TYR A 216 15.18 -4.39 6.37
C TYR A 216 15.46 -3.88 7.78
N ARG A 217 14.71 -2.93 8.25
CA ARG A 217 14.80 -2.31 9.58
C ARG A 217 13.64 -2.80 10.43
N ARG A 218 13.91 -3.17 11.66
CA ARG A 218 12.95 -3.81 12.56
C ARG A 218 12.72 -2.95 13.77
N ARG A 219 11.51 -2.97 14.28
CA ARG A 219 11.17 -2.46 15.60
C ARG A 219 11.37 -3.55 16.66
N ASP A 220 11.54 -3.12 17.88
CA ASP A 220 11.52 -4.03 19.03
C ASP A 220 10.12 -4.65 19.18
N PRO A 221 10.02 -5.98 19.32
CA PRO A 221 8.73 -6.67 19.45
C PRO A 221 7.85 -6.14 20.59
N ILE A 222 8.44 -5.75 21.72
CA ILE A 222 7.69 -5.21 22.88
C ILE A 222 7.17 -3.83 22.55
N LYS A 223 7.97 -2.99 21.86
CA LYS A 223 7.53 -1.66 21.41
C LYS A 223 6.39 -1.74 20.40
N ILE A 224 6.38 -2.77 19.55
CA ILE A 224 5.24 -3.04 18.66
C ILE A 224 3.99 -3.34 19.48
N VAL A 225 4.10 -4.14 20.55
CA VAL A 225 2.96 -4.46 21.43
C VAL A 225 2.51 -3.23 22.23
N ASP A 226 3.43 -2.37 22.69
CA ASP A 226 3.10 -1.10 23.36
C ASP A 226 2.20 -0.23 22.46
N GLU A 227 2.57 -0.07 21.18
CA GLU A 227 1.75 0.66 20.21
C GLU A 227 0.42 -0.06 19.92
N TYR A 228 0.46 -1.38 19.78
CA TYR A 228 -0.74 -2.20 19.56
C TYR A 228 -1.75 -1.99 20.69
N GLU A 229 -1.32 -2.06 21.95
CA GLU A 229 -2.15 -1.81 23.14
C GLU A 229 -2.70 -0.39 23.14
N TYR A 230 -1.85 0.61 22.88
CA TYR A 230 -2.28 2.01 22.74
C TYR A 230 -3.39 2.19 21.71
N LEU A 231 -3.26 1.55 20.52
CA LEU A 231 -4.26 1.65 19.47
C LEU A 231 -5.58 0.95 19.86
N VAL A 232 -5.50 -0.19 20.53
CA VAL A 232 -6.67 -0.91 21.04
C VAL A 232 -7.40 -0.10 22.10
N ASP A 233 -6.68 0.44 23.08
CA ASP A 233 -7.28 1.13 24.21
C ASP A 233 -7.77 2.53 23.84
N ARG A 234 -7.03 3.26 23.00
CA ARG A 234 -7.34 4.65 22.63
C ARG A 234 -8.42 4.75 21.56
N PHE A 235 -8.42 3.84 20.56
CA PHE A 235 -9.28 3.92 19.38
C PHE A 235 -10.29 2.76 19.28
N GLY A 236 -10.25 1.83 20.23
CA GLY A 236 -11.15 0.68 20.25
C GLY A 236 -10.95 -0.29 19.10
N VAL A 237 -9.74 -0.36 18.53
CA VAL A 237 -9.41 -1.18 17.36
C VAL A 237 -9.72 -2.65 17.61
N LYS A 238 -10.37 -3.29 16.65
CA LYS A 238 -10.72 -4.72 16.68
C LYS A 238 -9.94 -5.55 15.68
N GLN A 239 -9.37 -4.88 14.71
CA GLN A 239 -8.50 -5.49 13.72
C GLN A 239 -7.30 -4.61 13.44
N MET A 240 -6.11 -5.20 13.50
CA MET A 240 -4.86 -4.53 13.14
C MET A 240 -4.34 -5.06 11.82
N GLY A 241 -3.99 -4.17 10.89
CA GLY A 241 -3.31 -4.53 9.65
C GLY A 241 -1.82 -4.21 9.74
N PHE A 242 -0.94 -5.21 9.69
CA PHE A 242 0.47 -4.97 9.45
C PHE A 242 0.67 -4.70 7.96
N ILE A 243 1.14 -3.48 7.64
CA ILE A 243 1.36 -3.04 6.26
C ILE A 243 2.82 -3.16 5.83
N ASP A 244 3.61 -3.83 6.63
CA ASP A 244 4.97 -4.18 6.27
C ASP A 244 4.98 -4.95 4.95
N PRO A 245 5.97 -4.75 4.09
CA PRO A 245 6.10 -5.54 2.87
C PRO A 245 6.19 -7.05 3.12
N ILE A 246 6.69 -7.40 4.33
CA ILE A 246 6.75 -8.78 4.83
C ILE A 246 6.74 -8.73 6.36
N TYR A 247 5.70 -9.27 7.00
CA TYR A 247 5.65 -9.42 8.44
C TYR A 247 5.01 -10.77 8.82
N PRO A 248 5.62 -11.57 9.71
CA PRO A 248 7.01 -11.43 10.16
C PRO A 248 7.99 -11.88 9.08
N LEU A 249 9.14 -11.24 8.99
CA LEU A 249 10.24 -11.75 8.16
C LEU A 249 11.15 -12.72 8.96
N VAL A 250 11.33 -12.43 10.25
CA VAL A 250 12.26 -13.16 11.11
C VAL A 250 11.49 -13.76 12.28
N LYS A 251 11.51 -15.10 12.38
CA LYS A 251 10.79 -15.86 13.41
C LYS A 251 11.19 -15.48 14.83
N LYS A 252 12.48 -15.19 15.08
CA LYS A 252 12.95 -14.79 16.42
C LYS A 252 12.30 -13.51 16.95
N ASP A 253 11.72 -12.67 16.09
CA ASP A 253 10.99 -11.46 16.51
C ASP A 253 9.50 -11.75 16.74
N LEU A 254 8.98 -12.79 16.09
CA LEU A 254 7.58 -13.19 16.21
C LEU A 254 7.26 -13.75 17.60
N GLU A 255 8.13 -14.59 18.15
CA GLU A 255 7.88 -15.26 19.42
C GLU A 255 7.75 -14.27 20.59
N PRO A 256 8.68 -13.29 20.81
CA PRO A 256 8.50 -12.27 21.84
C PRO A 256 7.25 -11.43 21.62
N PHE A 257 6.94 -11.06 20.37
CA PHE A 257 5.72 -10.30 20.03
C PHE A 257 4.45 -11.07 20.42
N VAL A 258 4.35 -12.34 20.04
CA VAL A 258 3.19 -13.18 20.34
C VAL A 258 3.04 -13.42 21.84
N ASN A 259 4.13 -13.75 22.54
CA ASN A 259 4.11 -13.99 23.97
C ASN A 259 3.64 -12.74 24.73
N GLU A 260 4.09 -11.56 24.32
CA GLU A 260 3.68 -10.30 24.95
C GLU A 260 2.22 -9.95 24.65
N LEU A 261 1.74 -10.15 23.39
CA LEU A 261 0.32 -9.99 23.07
C LEU A 261 -0.58 -10.87 23.97
N ILE A 262 -0.19 -12.14 24.14
CA ILE A 262 -0.94 -13.11 24.97
C ILE A 262 -0.88 -12.68 26.43
N SER A 263 0.30 -12.30 26.94
CA SER A 263 0.47 -11.90 28.34
C SER A 263 -0.41 -10.73 28.74
N ARG A 264 -0.63 -9.78 27.79
CA ARG A 264 -1.54 -8.63 27.97
C ARG A 264 -2.99 -8.93 27.57
N GLY A 265 -3.30 -10.13 27.09
CA GLY A 265 -4.64 -10.52 26.64
C GLY A 265 -5.13 -9.78 25.39
N LEU A 266 -4.20 -9.21 24.61
CA LEU A 266 -4.50 -8.43 23.41
C LEU A 266 -4.91 -9.33 22.22
N ASP A 267 -4.43 -10.56 22.18
CA ASP A 267 -4.80 -11.59 21.21
C ASP A 267 -6.31 -11.87 21.14
N LYS A 268 -7.02 -11.64 22.26
CA LYS A 268 -8.48 -11.79 22.36
C LYS A 268 -9.24 -10.51 22.12
N LYS A 269 -8.62 -9.34 22.39
CA LYS A 269 -9.26 -8.04 22.25
C LYS A 269 -9.27 -7.55 20.80
N CYS A 270 -8.17 -7.77 20.08
CA CYS A 270 -7.96 -7.34 18.71
C CYS A 270 -7.23 -8.43 17.92
N GLN A 271 -7.71 -8.74 16.73
CA GLN A 271 -7.10 -9.70 15.83
C GLN A 271 -6.25 -8.95 14.79
N TRP A 272 -5.33 -9.64 14.15
CA TRP A 272 -4.48 -9.01 13.16
C TRP A 272 -4.34 -9.82 11.88
N LEU A 273 -3.91 -9.12 10.84
CA LEU A 273 -3.49 -9.68 9.56
C LEU A 273 -2.14 -9.10 9.15
N SER A 274 -1.46 -9.80 8.28
CA SER A 274 -0.21 -9.32 7.69
C SER A 274 -0.09 -9.71 6.23
N GLU A 275 0.77 -8.98 5.52
CA GLU A 275 1.28 -9.38 4.23
C GLU A 275 2.64 -10.06 4.41
N THR A 276 2.84 -11.21 3.74
CA THR A 276 4.07 -11.99 3.87
C THR A 276 4.35 -12.80 2.60
N ARG A 277 5.48 -13.49 2.59
CA ARG A 277 5.84 -14.46 1.55
C ARG A 277 5.46 -15.87 1.99
N ALA A 278 4.95 -16.67 1.09
CA ALA A 278 4.55 -18.04 1.39
C ALA A 278 5.72 -18.91 1.91
N ASP A 279 6.97 -18.65 1.47
CA ASP A 279 8.17 -19.35 1.95
C ASP A 279 8.63 -18.97 3.37
N ARG A 280 7.88 -18.08 4.05
CA ARG A 280 8.09 -17.71 5.46
C ARG A 280 7.07 -18.38 6.41
N LEU A 281 6.15 -19.14 5.86
CA LEU A 281 5.07 -19.78 6.59
C LEU A 281 5.38 -21.27 6.84
N ASP A 282 6.35 -21.54 7.69
CA ASP A 282 6.52 -22.89 8.25
C ASP A 282 5.45 -23.18 9.31
N THR A 283 5.31 -24.44 9.70
CA THR A 283 4.27 -24.90 10.64
C THR A 283 4.33 -24.13 11.95
N GLU A 284 5.49 -24.03 12.57
CA GLU A 284 5.68 -23.37 13.87
C GLU A 284 5.41 -21.85 13.78
N THR A 285 5.83 -21.18 12.70
CA THR A 285 5.50 -19.78 12.44
C THR A 285 3.99 -19.58 12.36
N CYS A 286 3.27 -20.43 11.62
CA CYS A 286 1.82 -20.34 11.49
C CYS A 286 1.09 -20.57 12.80
N GLU A 287 1.53 -21.56 13.60
CA GLU A 287 0.97 -21.86 14.92
C GLU A 287 1.16 -20.68 15.89
N LEU A 288 2.36 -20.07 15.93
CA LEU A 288 2.64 -18.87 16.72
C LEU A 288 1.77 -17.69 16.26
N MET A 289 1.70 -17.44 14.96
CA MET A 289 0.86 -16.36 14.42
C MET A 289 -0.60 -16.52 14.84
N TYR A 290 -1.14 -17.72 14.69
CA TYR A 290 -2.54 -17.99 15.08
C TYR A 290 -2.77 -17.83 16.58
N ALA A 291 -1.87 -18.33 17.42
CA ALA A 291 -1.90 -18.17 18.87
C ALA A 291 -1.89 -16.69 19.29
N GLY A 292 -1.07 -15.86 18.61
CA GLY A 292 -0.99 -14.41 18.81
C GLY A 292 -2.15 -13.61 18.23
N GLY A 293 -3.19 -14.25 17.69
CA GLY A 293 -4.37 -13.55 17.19
C GLY A 293 -4.34 -13.24 15.68
N CYS A 294 -3.36 -13.72 14.92
CA CYS A 294 -3.39 -13.63 13.46
C CYS A 294 -4.56 -14.46 12.92
N ARG A 295 -5.37 -13.87 12.07
CA ARG A 295 -6.52 -14.58 11.47
C ARG A 295 -6.47 -14.63 9.95
N ARG A 296 -5.62 -13.84 9.34
CA ARG A 296 -5.48 -13.81 7.89
C ARG A 296 -4.07 -13.43 7.45
N VAL A 297 -3.58 -14.06 6.40
CA VAL A 297 -2.31 -13.70 5.74
C VAL A 297 -2.56 -13.44 4.26
N LEU A 298 -1.97 -12.36 3.77
CA LEU A 298 -1.92 -12.01 2.36
C LEU A 298 -0.55 -12.43 1.82
N MET A 299 -0.54 -13.24 0.78
CA MET A 299 0.70 -13.78 0.22
C MET A 299 0.89 -13.32 -1.21
N GLY A 300 1.96 -12.59 -1.47
CA GLY A 300 2.42 -12.32 -2.83
C GLY A 300 2.89 -13.63 -3.48
N ILE A 301 2.03 -14.26 -4.27
CA ILE A 301 2.33 -15.51 -5.00
C ILE A 301 2.79 -15.20 -6.42
N GLU A 302 2.19 -14.22 -7.04
CA GLU A 302 2.37 -13.65 -8.37
C GLU A 302 2.01 -14.61 -9.49
N SER A 303 2.61 -15.82 -9.56
CA SER A 303 2.36 -16.79 -10.65
C SER A 303 2.35 -18.23 -10.14
N GLY A 304 1.63 -19.09 -10.85
CA GLY A 304 1.67 -20.55 -10.73
C GLY A 304 2.73 -21.21 -11.61
N VAL A 305 3.57 -20.41 -12.29
CA VAL A 305 4.59 -20.89 -13.25
C VAL A 305 5.98 -20.45 -12.76
N ASP A 306 6.83 -21.43 -12.41
CA ASP A 306 8.17 -21.15 -11.84
C ASP A 306 9.05 -20.32 -12.78
N LEU A 307 8.93 -20.49 -14.10
CA LEU A 307 9.64 -19.68 -15.09
C LEU A 307 9.30 -18.18 -14.94
N LEU A 308 8.02 -17.84 -14.76
CA LEU A 308 7.59 -16.44 -14.61
C LEU A 308 8.04 -15.86 -13.28
N LEU A 309 8.04 -16.64 -12.20
CA LEU A 309 8.59 -16.25 -10.92
C LEU A 309 10.09 -15.94 -11.02
N GLY A 310 10.83 -16.74 -11.80
CA GLY A 310 12.24 -16.49 -12.12
C GLY A 310 12.44 -15.21 -12.94
N ASN A 311 11.63 -15.00 -13.98
CA ASN A 311 11.72 -13.83 -14.87
C ASN A 311 11.57 -12.47 -14.14
N VAL A 312 10.92 -12.46 -12.98
CA VAL A 312 10.70 -11.25 -12.17
C VAL A 312 11.46 -11.25 -10.84
N ASN A 313 12.47 -12.11 -10.71
CA ASN A 313 13.32 -12.17 -9.53
C ASN A 313 12.57 -12.42 -8.20
N LYS A 314 11.43 -13.10 -8.26
CA LYS A 314 10.65 -13.40 -7.03
C LYS A 314 11.38 -14.39 -6.12
N ASN A 315 12.23 -15.26 -6.68
CA ASN A 315 13.05 -16.22 -5.95
C ASN A 315 12.23 -17.08 -4.97
N ILE A 316 11.13 -17.65 -5.46
CA ILE A 316 10.28 -18.63 -4.78
C ILE A 316 9.84 -19.66 -5.80
N THR A 317 9.50 -20.87 -5.37
CA THR A 317 8.94 -21.90 -6.25
C THR A 317 7.47 -22.17 -5.91
N THR A 318 6.72 -22.67 -6.88
CA THR A 318 5.32 -23.09 -6.69
C THR A 318 5.18 -24.18 -5.62
N ALA A 319 6.20 -25.06 -5.46
CA ALA A 319 6.25 -26.04 -4.40
C ALA A 319 6.31 -25.40 -3.00
N LYS A 320 7.14 -24.36 -2.82
CA LYS A 320 7.22 -23.60 -1.56
C LYS A 320 5.94 -22.82 -1.26
N VAL A 321 5.27 -22.32 -2.30
CA VAL A 321 3.97 -21.68 -2.15
C VAL A 321 2.93 -22.69 -1.63
N ARG A 322 2.87 -23.90 -2.21
CA ARG A 322 1.95 -24.96 -1.74
C ARG A 322 2.19 -25.32 -0.29
N GLU A 323 3.45 -25.48 0.12
CA GLU A 323 3.84 -25.76 1.49
C GLU A 323 3.34 -24.67 2.45
N GLY A 324 3.67 -23.40 2.20
CA GLY A 324 3.30 -22.29 3.07
C GLY A 324 1.77 -22.09 3.18
N VAL A 325 1.04 -22.23 2.06
CA VAL A 325 -0.44 -22.16 2.07
C VAL A 325 -1.03 -23.31 2.90
N ALA A 326 -0.50 -24.54 2.76
CA ALA A 326 -0.97 -25.69 3.53
C ALA A 326 -0.73 -25.49 5.02
N ASN A 327 0.44 -24.99 5.44
CA ASN A 327 0.79 -24.72 6.83
C ASN A 327 -0.13 -23.64 7.44
N ALA A 328 -0.35 -22.52 6.74
CA ALA A 328 -1.25 -21.47 7.21
C ALA A 328 -2.68 -21.98 7.43
N ARG A 329 -3.17 -22.78 6.48
CA ARG A 329 -4.51 -23.38 6.58
C ARG A 329 -4.61 -24.42 7.71
N ALA A 330 -3.58 -25.25 7.90
CA ALA A 330 -3.54 -26.21 8.99
C ALA A 330 -3.58 -25.54 10.37
N ALA A 331 -2.94 -24.38 10.52
CA ALA A 331 -3.01 -23.56 11.72
C ALA A 331 -4.34 -22.81 11.89
N GLY A 332 -5.24 -22.83 10.91
CA GLY A 332 -6.53 -22.13 10.96
C GLY A 332 -6.49 -20.66 10.50
N ILE A 333 -5.39 -20.24 9.87
CA ILE A 333 -5.24 -18.90 9.31
C ILE A 333 -5.88 -18.84 7.93
N GLN A 334 -6.71 -17.84 7.67
CA GLN A 334 -7.30 -17.58 6.36
C GLN A 334 -6.23 -17.09 5.39
N THR A 335 -6.31 -17.57 4.15
CA THR A 335 -5.28 -17.34 3.13
C THR A 335 -5.79 -16.50 1.97
N VAL A 336 -5.05 -15.45 1.65
CA VAL A 336 -5.29 -14.59 0.49
C VAL A 336 -4.10 -14.72 -0.46
N GLY A 337 -4.31 -15.15 -1.68
CA GLY A 337 -3.29 -15.19 -2.73
C GLY A 337 -3.36 -13.93 -3.60
N LEU A 338 -2.23 -13.25 -3.72
CA LEU A 338 -2.07 -12.12 -4.64
C LEU A 338 -1.33 -12.62 -5.88
N PHE A 339 -1.97 -12.53 -7.04
CA PHE A 339 -1.45 -12.97 -8.33
C PHE A 339 -1.33 -11.81 -9.30
N MET A 340 -0.37 -11.92 -10.20
CA MET A 340 -0.16 -11.00 -11.31
C MET A 340 -0.47 -11.71 -12.63
N ILE A 341 -1.06 -10.98 -13.57
CA ILE A 341 -1.33 -11.43 -14.95
C ILE A 341 -0.60 -10.47 -15.89
N GLY A 342 0.03 -11.00 -16.93
CA GLY A 342 0.79 -10.22 -17.87
C GLY A 342 2.22 -9.94 -17.42
N LEU A 343 2.83 -10.87 -16.69
CA LEU A 343 4.26 -10.81 -16.34
C LEU A 343 5.15 -10.88 -17.59
N PRO A 344 6.40 -10.38 -17.56
CA PRO A 344 7.34 -10.52 -18.67
C PRO A 344 7.51 -11.96 -19.11
N GLY A 345 7.23 -12.23 -20.40
CA GLY A 345 7.29 -13.56 -21.00
C GLY A 345 6.06 -14.44 -20.77
N GLU A 346 5.01 -13.91 -20.13
CA GLU A 346 3.77 -14.67 -19.92
C GLU A 346 2.96 -14.82 -21.20
N THR A 347 2.36 -16.01 -21.39
CA THR A 347 1.40 -16.32 -22.45
C THR A 347 0.00 -16.55 -21.86
N PRO A 348 -1.06 -16.51 -22.68
CA PRO A 348 -2.41 -16.84 -22.21
C PRO A 348 -2.54 -18.23 -21.57
N GLU A 349 -1.75 -19.20 -22.01
CA GLU A 349 -1.70 -20.56 -21.45
C GLU A 349 -1.11 -20.55 -20.05
N MET A 350 0.00 -19.82 -19.84
CA MET A 350 0.63 -19.66 -18.53
C MET A 350 -0.28 -18.91 -17.55
N THR A 351 -1.07 -17.93 -18.03
CA THR A 351 -2.11 -17.30 -17.21
C THR A 351 -3.15 -18.32 -16.74
N LYS A 352 -3.61 -19.21 -17.63
CA LYS A 352 -4.54 -20.28 -17.24
C LYS A 352 -3.93 -21.21 -16.22
N GLU A 353 -2.66 -21.60 -16.38
CA GLU A 353 -1.92 -22.42 -15.43
C GLU A 353 -1.83 -21.74 -14.05
N THR A 354 -1.55 -20.44 -14.00
CA THR A 354 -1.55 -19.65 -12.78
C THR A 354 -2.92 -19.62 -12.09
N VAL A 355 -4.00 -19.51 -12.86
CA VAL A 355 -5.36 -19.50 -12.30
C VAL A 355 -5.75 -20.89 -11.77
N GLU A 356 -5.43 -21.96 -12.48
CA GLU A 356 -5.67 -23.33 -11.99
C GLU A 356 -4.81 -23.61 -10.75
N PHE A 357 -3.56 -23.16 -10.71
CA PHE A 357 -2.74 -23.22 -9.50
C PHE A 357 -3.41 -22.54 -8.31
N ALA A 358 -3.96 -21.33 -8.48
CA ALA A 358 -4.72 -20.65 -7.43
C ALA A 358 -5.95 -21.44 -6.97
N VAL A 359 -6.62 -22.13 -7.91
CA VAL A 359 -7.75 -23.04 -7.64
C VAL A 359 -7.30 -24.23 -6.79
N ASP A 360 -6.19 -24.86 -7.16
CA ASP A 360 -5.64 -26.05 -6.50
C ASP A 360 -5.11 -25.76 -5.09
N LEU A 361 -4.60 -24.56 -4.84
CA LEU A 361 -4.17 -24.10 -3.51
C LEU A 361 -5.34 -24.01 -2.53
N ASP A 362 -6.59 -24.02 -3.01
CA ASP A 362 -7.80 -23.88 -2.20
C ASP A 362 -7.78 -22.67 -1.25
N LEU A 363 -7.26 -21.55 -1.75
CA LEU A 363 -7.21 -20.29 -1.02
C LEU A 363 -8.61 -19.82 -0.60
N ASP A 364 -8.69 -19.03 0.47
CA ASP A 364 -9.94 -18.40 0.89
C ASP A 364 -10.29 -17.23 -0.03
N PHE A 365 -9.29 -16.50 -0.48
CA PHE A 365 -9.42 -15.41 -1.46
C PHE A 365 -8.26 -15.41 -2.45
N ALA A 366 -8.51 -14.89 -3.64
CA ALA A 366 -7.49 -14.63 -4.63
C ALA A 366 -7.75 -13.28 -5.32
N LYS A 367 -6.69 -12.50 -5.49
CA LYS A 367 -6.68 -11.28 -6.32
C LYS A 367 -5.81 -11.55 -7.54
N PHE A 368 -6.33 -11.25 -8.72
CA PHE A 368 -5.58 -11.30 -9.98
C PHE A 368 -5.41 -9.87 -10.48
N ALA A 369 -4.19 -9.34 -10.36
CA ALA A 369 -3.85 -7.99 -10.76
C ALA A 369 -3.19 -8.01 -12.14
N ILE A 370 -3.56 -7.11 -13.05
CA ILE A 370 -2.81 -6.91 -14.28
C ILE A 370 -1.49 -6.24 -13.92
N THR A 371 -0.39 -6.73 -14.52
CA THR A 371 0.94 -6.21 -14.29
C THR A 371 1.02 -4.76 -14.77
N VAL A 372 1.37 -3.87 -13.86
CA VAL A 372 1.65 -2.47 -14.13
C VAL A 372 3.07 -2.20 -13.66
N PRO A 373 3.96 -1.79 -14.55
CA PRO A 373 5.30 -1.34 -14.17
C PRO A 373 5.21 0.00 -13.44
N PHE A 374 5.15 -0.04 -12.11
CA PHE A 374 5.10 1.18 -11.31
C PHE A 374 6.47 1.87 -11.29
N PRO A 375 6.49 3.23 -11.31
CA PRO A 375 7.72 4.00 -11.16
C PRO A 375 8.55 3.53 -9.96
N GLY A 376 9.87 3.51 -10.14
CA GLY A 376 10.79 2.99 -9.15
C GLY A 376 10.99 1.47 -9.15
N SER A 377 10.24 0.71 -9.96
CA SER A 377 10.52 -0.70 -10.20
C SER A 377 11.52 -0.88 -11.34
N LYS A 378 12.32 -1.97 -11.28
CA LYS A 378 13.21 -2.31 -12.41
C LYS A 378 12.42 -2.53 -13.70
N LEU A 379 11.23 -3.12 -13.61
CA LEU A 379 10.35 -3.32 -14.76
C LEU A 379 9.92 -1.99 -15.39
N PHE A 380 9.74 -0.93 -14.59
CA PHE A 380 9.48 0.42 -15.08
C PHE A 380 10.74 1.00 -15.76
N GLU A 381 11.90 0.97 -15.10
CA GLU A 381 13.16 1.50 -15.61
C GLU A 381 13.54 0.86 -16.96
N ASP A 382 13.45 -0.47 -17.07
CA ASP A 382 13.74 -1.21 -18.30
C ASP A 382 12.83 -0.82 -19.48
N ARG A 383 11.64 -0.26 -19.20
CA ARG A 383 10.63 0.11 -20.19
C ARG A 383 10.62 1.60 -20.48
N TRP A 384 10.79 2.44 -19.47
CA TRP A 384 10.85 3.90 -19.61
C TRP A 384 11.93 4.33 -20.61
N GLN A 385 13.11 3.72 -20.54
CA GLN A 385 14.21 3.96 -21.48
C GLN A 385 13.89 3.61 -22.94
N LYS A 386 12.79 2.93 -23.21
CA LYS A 386 12.37 2.48 -24.55
C LYS A 386 11.15 3.23 -25.10
N ASP A 387 10.76 4.33 -24.50
CA ASP A 387 9.55 5.12 -24.82
C ASP A 387 8.26 4.28 -24.89
N LEU A 388 8.17 3.25 -24.07
CA LEU A 388 7.03 2.32 -24.07
C LEU A 388 5.92 2.75 -23.10
N PHE A 389 6.05 3.90 -22.46
CA PHE A 389 5.06 4.44 -21.52
C PHE A 389 4.53 5.78 -22.01
N ARG A 390 3.26 6.02 -21.62
CA ARG A 390 2.62 7.32 -21.75
C ARG A 390 2.53 7.94 -20.35
N ASP A 391 2.60 9.26 -20.25
CA ASP A 391 2.36 10.04 -19.03
C ASP A 391 0.87 9.99 -18.60
N ASP A 392 0.26 8.85 -18.75
CA ASP A 392 -1.15 8.61 -18.46
C ASP A 392 -1.28 8.00 -17.06
N TRP A 393 -0.84 8.77 -16.04
CA TRP A 393 -0.78 8.31 -14.66
C TRP A 393 -2.11 7.80 -14.11
N GLU A 394 -3.24 8.29 -14.61
CA GLU A 394 -4.58 7.83 -14.21
C GLU A 394 -4.85 6.37 -14.57
N ASN A 395 -4.15 5.83 -15.58
CA ASN A 395 -4.32 4.45 -16.02
C ASN A 395 -3.32 3.48 -15.38
N TYR A 396 -2.51 3.92 -14.43
CA TYR A 396 -1.69 3.05 -13.58
C TYR A 396 -2.58 2.27 -12.60
N THR A 397 -3.49 1.47 -13.14
CA THR A 397 -4.41 0.63 -12.38
C THR A 397 -4.17 -0.85 -12.68
N THR A 398 -4.21 -1.67 -11.64
CA THR A 398 -4.02 -3.11 -11.73
C THR A 398 -5.33 -3.88 -11.89
N PHE A 399 -6.47 -3.19 -11.88
CA PHE A 399 -7.78 -3.83 -11.91
C PHE A 399 -8.69 -3.19 -12.95
N ASN A 400 -9.16 -4.02 -13.89
CA ASN A 400 -10.07 -3.65 -14.98
C ASN A 400 -9.66 -2.35 -15.71
N PRO A 401 -8.41 -2.27 -16.21
CA PRO A 401 -7.97 -1.10 -16.99
C PRO A 401 -8.72 -1.06 -18.33
N ASP A 402 -8.76 0.12 -18.93
CA ASP A 402 -9.19 0.28 -20.31
C ASP A 402 -8.18 -0.41 -21.25
N PRO A 403 -8.58 -1.39 -22.09
CA PRO A 403 -7.66 -2.08 -22.98
C PRO A 403 -6.90 -1.14 -23.93
N ASP A 404 -7.55 -0.07 -24.42
CA ASP A 404 -6.98 0.89 -25.35
C ASP A 404 -5.96 1.83 -24.69
N ARG A 405 -5.98 1.87 -23.35
CA ARG A 405 -5.11 2.71 -22.49
C ARG A 405 -4.23 1.87 -21.58
N LEU A 406 -4.07 0.59 -21.87
CA LEU A 406 -3.27 -0.30 -21.05
C LEU A 406 -1.80 0.13 -21.05
N ILE A 407 -1.25 0.33 -19.85
CA ILE A 407 0.11 0.82 -19.68
C ILE A 407 1.16 -0.20 -20.15
N TYR A 408 0.88 -1.49 -19.95
CA TYR A 408 1.80 -2.56 -20.30
C TYR A 408 1.09 -3.87 -20.61
N HIS A 409 1.60 -4.59 -21.58
CA HIS A 409 1.32 -5.99 -21.82
C HIS A 409 2.59 -6.68 -22.33
N PRO A 410 2.81 -7.99 -22.03
CA PRO A 410 3.95 -8.71 -22.58
C PRO A 410 3.83 -8.89 -24.10
N PRO A 411 4.95 -8.98 -24.83
CA PRO A 411 4.94 -9.30 -26.26
C PRO A 411 4.12 -10.57 -26.56
N GLY A 412 3.24 -10.50 -27.56
CA GLY A 412 2.37 -11.62 -27.94
C GLY A 412 1.06 -11.70 -27.15
N TYR A 413 0.84 -10.83 -26.20
CA TYR A 413 -0.44 -10.71 -25.49
C TYR A 413 -1.26 -9.54 -26.07
N ASP A 414 -2.46 -9.80 -26.54
CA ASP A 414 -3.40 -8.75 -26.95
C ASP A 414 -3.95 -8.02 -25.71
N PRO A 415 -3.95 -6.67 -25.67
CA PRO A 415 -4.44 -5.89 -24.53
C PRO A 415 -5.87 -6.25 -24.09
N ALA A 416 -6.79 -6.38 -25.06
CA ALA A 416 -8.18 -6.73 -24.75
C ALA A 416 -8.30 -8.17 -24.25
N GLN A 417 -7.46 -9.07 -24.75
CA GLN A 417 -7.39 -10.45 -24.24
C GLN A 417 -6.87 -10.46 -22.78
N LEU A 418 -5.86 -9.66 -22.44
CA LEU A 418 -5.31 -9.60 -21.10
C LEU A 418 -6.37 -9.15 -20.07
N VAL A 419 -7.14 -8.11 -20.39
CA VAL A 419 -8.24 -7.63 -19.53
C VAL A 419 -9.35 -8.69 -19.40
N LYS A 420 -9.70 -9.37 -20.49
CA LYS A 420 -10.66 -10.47 -20.45
C LYS A 420 -10.17 -11.65 -19.61
N MET A 421 -8.85 -11.93 -19.62
CA MET A 421 -8.26 -12.98 -18.79
C MET A 421 -8.37 -12.65 -17.29
N GLN A 422 -8.24 -11.40 -16.88
CA GLN A 422 -8.49 -11.00 -15.47
C GLN A 422 -9.92 -11.31 -15.05
N SER A 423 -10.90 -10.93 -15.86
CA SER A 423 -12.32 -11.22 -15.59
C SER A 423 -12.62 -12.73 -15.59
N TRP A 424 -11.97 -13.48 -16.49
CA TRP A 424 -12.08 -14.92 -16.52
C TRP A 424 -11.47 -15.57 -15.27
N ALA A 425 -10.29 -15.12 -14.83
CA ALA A 425 -9.60 -15.62 -13.65
C ALA A 425 -10.46 -15.46 -12.39
N LEU A 426 -11.06 -14.28 -12.20
CA LEU A 426 -11.98 -14.02 -11.09
C LEU A 426 -13.18 -14.95 -11.12
N ARG A 427 -13.85 -15.09 -12.28
CA ARG A 427 -14.98 -16.01 -12.41
C ARG A 427 -14.56 -17.45 -12.18
N ARG A 428 -13.46 -17.92 -12.77
CA ARG A 428 -12.94 -19.27 -12.61
C ARG A 428 -12.62 -19.60 -11.16
N PHE A 429 -12.10 -18.64 -10.40
CA PHE A 429 -11.78 -18.83 -8.98
C PHE A 429 -13.03 -18.78 -8.09
N TYR A 430 -13.87 -17.74 -8.21
CA TYR A 430 -14.96 -17.49 -7.26
C TYR A 430 -16.26 -18.24 -7.55
N MET A 431 -16.55 -18.60 -8.81
CA MET A 431 -17.80 -19.29 -9.17
C MET A 431 -17.78 -20.80 -8.95
N ARG A 432 -16.74 -21.34 -8.32
CA ARG A 432 -16.67 -22.76 -7.97
C ARG A 432 -17.66 -23.10 -6.83
N PRO A 433 -18.35 -24.25 -6.88
CA PRO A 433 -19.30 -24.64 -5.82
C PRO A 433 -18.69 -24.60 -4.41
N ARG A 434 -17.43 -25.07 -4.26
CA ARG A 434 -16.70 -25.03 -3.00
C ARG A 434 -16.45 -23.61 -2.52
N GLN A 435 -16.07 -22.71 -3.41
CA GLN A 435 -15.81 -21.31 -3.07
C GLN A 435 -17.11 -20.57 -2.75
N LEU A 436 -18.15 -20.80 -3.52
CA LEU A 436 -19.47 -20.27 -3.23
C LEU A 436 -19.95 -20.72 -1.85
N ARG A 437 -19.80 -22.03 -1.51
CA ARG A 437 -20.13 -22.53 -0.18
C ARG A 437 -19.31 -21.81 0.91
N LYS A 438 -17.98 -21.68 0.75
CA LYS A 438 -17.14 -20.91 1.69
C LYS A 438 -17.67 -19.49 1.91
N GLN A 439 -18.00 -18.81 0.82
CA GLN A 439 -18.44 -17.41 0.88
C GLN A 439 -19.87 -17.24 1.45
N PHE A 440 -20.79 -18.18 1.12
CA PHE A 440 -22.20 -18.06 1.49
C PHE A 440 -22.55 -18.74 2.82
N VAL A 441 -21.93 -19.88 3.13
CA VAL A 441 -22.31 -20.68 4.30
C VAL A 441 -21.48 -20.32 5.52
N ASP A 442 -20.17 -20.06 5.34
CA ASP A 442 -19.31 -19.70 6.44
C ASP A 442 -19.49 -18.23 6.87
N LEU A 443 -20.13 -17.39 6.04
CA LEU A 443 -20.50 -15.97 6.27
C LEU A 443 -19.45 -15.12 7.00
N ARG A 444 -18.28 -15.69 7.24
CA ARG A 444 -17.19 -15.08 7.99
C ARG A 444 -16.37 -14.11 7.16
N THR A 445 -16.63 -14.06 5.84
CA THR A 445 -15.71 -13.42 4.89
C THR A 445 -16.36 -12.45 3.95
N ILE A 446 -17.70 -12.45 3.79
CA ILE A 446 -18.40 -11.52 2.92
C ILE A 446 -19.57 -10.90 3.67
N SER A 447 -19.60 -9.57 3.77
CA SER A 447 -20.79 -8.89 4.29
C SER A 447 -21.95 -9.08 3.29
N PRO A 448 -23.21 -9.09 3.75
CA PRO A 448 -24.39 -9.13 2.86
C PRO A 448 -24.36 -8.07 1.75
N LYS A 449 -23.73 -6.93 2.03
CA LYS A 449 -23.55 -5.81 1.11
C LYS A 449 -22.55 -6.18 -0.02
N MET A 450 -21.44 -6.83 0.29
CA MET A 450 -20.46 -7.33 -0.69
C MET A 450 -21.06 -8.43 -1.58
N LEU A 451 -21.91 -9.28 -1.00
CA LEU A 451 -22.63 -10.31 -1.74
C LEU A 451 -23.54 -9.72 -2.82
N LEU A 452 -24.33 -8.72 -2.46
CA LEU A 452 -25.24 -8.03 -3.37
C LEU A 452 -24.49 -7.42 -4.55
N TYR A 453 -23.32 -6.85 -4.28
CA TYR A 453 -22.49 -6.18 -5.29
C TYR A 453 -21.66 -7.16 -6.12
N GLY A 454 -21.20 -8.27 -5.52
CA GLY A 454 -20.54 -9.35 -6.28
C GLY A 454 -21.48 -9.99 -7.30
N LEU A 455 -22.75 -10.18 -6.94
CA LEU A 455 -23.79 -10.65 -7.86
C LEU A 455 -24.09 -9.61 -8.95
N TYR A 456 -24.07 -8.32 -8.63
CA TYR A 456 -24.28 -7.24 -9.61
C TYR A 456 -23.11 -7.09 -10.59
N GLY A 457 -21.86 -7.22 -10.10
CA GLY A 457 -20.65 -7.13 -10.96
C GLY A 457 -20.41 -8.35 -11.84
N MET A 458 -21.11 -9.47 -11.58
CA MET A 458 -21.06 -10.66 -12.43
C MET A 458 -22.14 -10.66 -13.52
N ALA A 459 -23.09 -9.74 -13.47
CA ALA A 459 -24.19 -9.61 -14.45
C ALA A 459 -23.86 -8.67 -15.62
N ILE A 460 -22.66 -8.06 -15.63
CA ILE A 460 -22.09 -7.27 -16.71
C ILE A 460 -20.90 -8.04 -17.30
#